data_6c32863b5f97a9dc9420a01c5cb161a0
#
_entry.id   6c32863b5f97a9dc9420a01c5cb161a0
#
_cell.length_a   1.000
_cell.length_b   1.000
_cell.length_c   1.000
_cell.angle_alpha   90.00
_cell.angle_beta   90.00
_cell.angle_gamma   90.00
#
_symmetry.space_group_name_H-M   'P 1'
#
loop_
_entity.id
_entity.type
_entity.pdbx_description
1 polymer ?
#
loop_
_entity_poly.entity_id
_entity_poly.type
_entity_poly.pdbx_seq_one_letter_code
_entity_poly.pdbx_strand_id
1 'polypeptide(L)'
;MQCTCSCIMVIAPMRLEKLRQVDLNLLIIFAVIAEERSATKASARLLLSQPAVSRALQRARSMFQDELVIRSSSGFELTLRGRKILQELEQLLPKIEGLVVPSVFDPKKERSNFRISGPDNVCMALLPHLCRRYTTERYKVNFDFLPWQADAVDMLERGKLDLIFHIDEGLLPSHFNSERLYREDWICAVARESKFGDRLTLKQYLAAEHLTVTTLPSVQNIPDKQLAALGAKRRSSVRMPYFGAALSCLPGTELVLTLTNGMRQMVERNSTLRLVKAPQELRPFHFLMVWHPRLTTDARHTWLREAVRQVSPQEASGQRL
;
A
#
# COMPACT_ATOMS: atom_id res chain seq x y z
N MET A 1 -21.47 -1.25 -30.98
CA MET A 1 -20.21 -0.71 -31.54
C MET A 1 -19.15 -0.84 -30.44
N GLN A 2 -18.30 -1.85 -30.63
CA GLN A 2 -17.19 -2.18 -29.72
C GLN A 2 -16.04 -1.22 -30.03
N CYS A 3 -15.55 -0.51 -29.04
CA CYS A 3 -14.24 0.12 -29.06
C CYS A 3 -13.42 -0.40 -27.89
N THR A 4 -12.74 -1.53 -28.11
CA THR A 4 -11.66 -2.04 -27.28
C THR A 4 -10.38 -1.28 -27.66
N CYS A 5 -10.07 -0.21 -26.96
CA CYS A 5 -8.76 0.42 -27.08
C CYS A 5 -7.81 -0.23 -26.06
N SER A 6 -7.23 -1.37 -26.50
CA SER A 6 -6.14 -2.02 -25.79
C SER A 6 -4.86 -1.25 -26.10
N CYS A 7 -4.50 -0.30 -25.26
CA CYS A 7 -3.21 0.40 -25.35
C CYS A 7 -2.11 -0.55 -24.84
N ILE A 8 -1.73 -1.52 -25.68
CA ILE A 8 -0.46 -2.23 -25.51
C ILE A 8 0.61 -1.21 -25.88
N MET A 9 1.31 -0.69 -24.87
CA MET A 9 2.49 0.12 -25.08
C MET A 9 3.55 -0.77 -25.71
N VAL A 10 3.62 -0.76 -27.04
CA VAL A 10 4.67 -1.45 -27.81
C VAL A 10 5.97 -0.73 -27.48
N ILE A 11 6.76 -1.30 -26.58
CA ILE A 11 8.12 -0.85 -26.33
C ILE A 11 8.90 -1.16 -27.62
N ALA A 12 9.27 -0.11 -28.36
CA ALA A 12 10.14 -0.28 -29.51
C ALA A 12 11.44 -0.97 -29.06
N PRO A 13 11.96 -1.96 -29.80
CA PRO A 13 13.16 -2.68 -29.37
C PRO A 13 14.33 -1.70 -29.23
N MET A 14 14.90 -1.65 -28.02
CA MET A 14 16.08 -0.83 -27.75
C MET A 14 17.26 -1.36 -28.55
N ARG A 15 17.83 -0.52 -29.43
CA ARG A 15 19.04 -0.85 -30.20
C ARG A 15 20.28 -0.74 -29.29
N LEU A 16 20.53 -1.78 -28.50
CA LEU A 16 21.62 -1.83 -27.51
C LEU A 16 22.96 -2.35 -28.08
N GLU A 17 23.02 -2.71 -29.33
CA GLU A 17 24.17 -3.39 -29.96
C GLU A 17 25.48 -2.58 -29.75
N LYS A 18 25.41 -1.27 -29.92
CA LYS A 18 26.58 -0.39 -29.71
C LYS A 18 26.93 -0.19 -28.24
N LEU A 19 25.88 -0.09 -27.37
CA LEU A 19 26.09 0.09 -25.94
C LEU A 19 26.66 -1.16 -25.26
N ARG A 20 26.35 -2.35 -25.79
CA ARG A 20 26.87 -3.62 -25.26
C ARG A 20 28.39 -3.73 -25.35
N GLN A 21 29.02 -3.01 -26.28
CA GLN A 21 30.48 -2.97 -26.46
C GLN A 21 31.15 -1.87 -25.63
N VAL A 22 30.39 -1.03 -24.96
CA VAL A 22 30.84 0.11 -24.20
C VAL A 22 30.95 -0.24 -22.72
N ASP A 23 32.13 -0.03 -22.13
CA ASP A 23 32.26 -0.08 -20.67
C ASP A 23 31.74 1.23 -20.06
N LEU A 24 30.52 1.19 -19.56
CA LEU A 24 29.83 2.36 -18.98
C LEU A 24 30.56 2.94 -17.74
N ASN A 25 31.41 2.16 -17.06
CA ASN A 25 32.23 2.69 -15.96
C ASN A 25 33.18 3.76 -16.42
N LEU A 26 33.63 3.73 -17.69
CA LEU A 26 34.52 4.76 -18.25
C LEU A 26 33.86 6.13 -18.28
N LEU A 27 32.51 6.19 -18.37
CA LEU A 27 31.75 7.45 -18.33
C LEU A 27 31.85 8.09 -16.96
N ILE A 28 31.69 7.29 -15.91
CA ILE A 28 31.76 7.73 -14.50
C ILE A 28 33.19 8.19 -14.21
N ILE A 29 34.20 7.39 -14.60
CA ILE A 29 35.61 7.73 -14.36
C ILE A 29 35.99 9.00 -15.10
N PHE A 30 35.56 9.19 -16.36
CA PHE A 30 35.80 10.41 -17.11
C PHE A 30 35.13 11.62 -16.44
N ALA A 31 33.89 11.53 -16.03
CA ALA A 31 33.17 12.61 -15.35
C ALA A 31 33.93 13.07 -14.08
N VAL A 32 34.36 12.11 -13.24
CA VAL A 32 35.11 12.43 -12.03
C VAL A 32 36.49 13.04 -12.35
N ILE A 33 37.21 12.56 -13.38
CA ILE A 33 38.49 13.17 -13.81
C ILE A 33 38.27 14.60 -14.26
N ALA A 34 37.21 14.87 -15.00
CA ALA A 34 36.86 16.19 -15.52
C ALA A 34 36.55 17.19 -14.39
N GLU A 35 35.78 16.75 -13.40
CA GLU A 35 35.45 17.56 -12.21
C GLU A 35 36.69 17.85 -11.35
N GLU A 36 37.48 16.82 -11.02
CA GLU A 36 38.64 16.93 -10.13
C GLU A 36 39.86 17.60 -10.82
N ARG A 37 39.88 17.64 -12.15
CA ARG A 37 41.01 18.13 -12.96
C ARG A 37 42.35 17.51 -12.60
N SER A 38 42.34 16.35 -11.96
CA SER A 38 43.52 15.65 -11.44
C SER A 38 43.27 14.15 -11.35
N ALA A 39 44.14 13.35 -11.97
CA ALA A 39 44.07 11.91 -11.89
C ALA A 39 44.25 11.38 -10.44
N THR A 40 45.11 12.06 -9.65
CA THR A 40 45.33 11.68 -8.24
C THR A 40 44.11 11.94 -7.38
N LYS A 41 43.45 13.11 -7.50
CA LYS A 41 42.22 13.41 -6.78
C LYS A 41 41.08 12.48 -7.23
N ALA A 42 40.95 12.26 -8.55
CA ALA A 42 39.97 11.34 -9.09
C ALA A 42 40.15 9.89 -8.57
N SER A 43 41.40 9.42 -8.46
CA SER A 43 41.69 8.08 -7.92
C SER A 43 41.27 7.95 -6.46
N ALA A 44 41.50 8.96 -5.63
CA ALA A 44 41.04 8.98 -4.23
C ALA A 44 39.52 8.97 -4.13
N ARG A 45 38.84 9.81 -4.92
CA ARG A 45 37.36 9.88 -4.93
C ARG A 45 36.69 8.61 -5.42
N LEU A 46 37.30 7.94 -6.42
CA LEU A 46 36.81 6.69 -7.00
C LEU A 46 37.21 5.43 -6.20
N LEU A 47 38.04 5.57 -5.17
CA LEU A 47 38.64 4.46 -4.43
C LEU A 47 39.40 3.48 -5.36
N LEU A 48 40.06 4.03 -6.41
CA LEU A 48 40.87 3.28 -7.37
C LEU A 48 42.34 3.66 -7.27
N SER A 49 43.21 2.79 -7.73
CA SER A 49 44.64 3.18 -7.87
C SER A 49 44.84 4.17 -9.02
N GLN A 50 45.80 5.08 -8.89
CA GLN A 50 46.13 6.05 -9.96
C GLN A 50 46.45 5.38 -11.31
N PRO A 51 47.20 4.26 -11.38
CA PRO A 51 47.39 3.52 -12.63
C PRO A 51 46.10 2.98 -13.22
N ALA A 52 45.10 2.58 -12.38
CA ALA A 52 43.79 2.12 -12.85
C ALA A 52 43.02 3.27 -13.51
N VAL A 53 42.98 4.46 -12.87
CA VAL A 53 42.34 5.66 -13.42
C VAL A 53 43.00 6.10 -14.73
N SER A 54 44.35 6.06 -14.82
CA SER A 54 45.06 6.37 -16.05
C SER A 54 44.73 5.40 -17.19
N ARG A 55 44.68 4.09 -16.92
CA ARG A 55 44.27 3.09 -17.91
C ARG A 55 42.80 3.27 -18.35
N ALA A 56 41.93 3.61 -17.42
CA ALA A 56 40.52 3.86 -17.72
C ALA A 56 40.37 5.11 -18.62
N LEU A 57 41.13 6.20 -18.35
CA LEU A 57 41.15 7.38 -19.20
C LEU A 57 41.65 7.03 -20.61
N GLN A 58 42.69 6.21 -20.72
CA GLN A 58 43.18 5.77 -22.03
C GLN A 58 42.12 4.97 -22.81
N ARG A 59 41.42 4.10 -22.16
CA ARG A 59 40.29 3.36 -22.76
C ARG A 59 39.15 4.29 -23.16
N ALA A 60 38.83 5.29 -22.33
CA ALA A 60 37.83 6.31 -22.65
C ALA A 60 38.21 7.12 -23.88
N ARG A 61 39.48 7.53 -24.00
CA ARG A 61 40.05 8.21 -25.20
C ARG A 61 39.86 7.37 -26.46
N SER A 62 40.19 6.09 -26.39
CA SER A 62 40.01 5.16 -27.52
C SER A 62 38.51 5.01 -27.86
N MET A 63 37.62 4.91 -26.87
CA MET A 63 36.19 4.77 -27.06
C MET A 63 35.59 6.00 -27.75
N PHE A 64 35.99 7.21 -27.34
CA PHE A 64 35.45 8.45 -27.86
C PHE A 64 36.27 9.00 -29.05
N GLN A 65 37.40 8.38 -29.35
CA GLN A 65 38.37 8.85 -30.39
C GLN A 65 38.71 10.32 -30.18
N ASP A 66 38.99 10.70 -28.91
CA ASP A 66 39.29 12.07 -28.49
C ASP A 66 40.16 12.01 -27.23
N GLU A 67 41.07 12.98 -27.05
CA GLU A 67 41.88 13.08 -25.84
C GLU A 67 41.09 13.35 -24.58
N LEU A 68 39.87 13.89 -24.69
CA LEU A 68 38.92 14.24 -23.64
C LEU A 68 39.43 15.31 -22.67
N VAL A 69 40.64 15.09 -22.15
CA VAL A 69 41.37 16.03 -21.28
C VAL A 69 42.80 16.13 -21.73
N ILE A 70 43.35 17.34 -21.75
CA ILE A 70 44.75 17.68 -22.03
C ILE A 70 45.43 18.18 -20.76
N ARG A 71 46.71 18.00 -20.62
CA ARG A 71 47.51 18.58 -19.51
C ARG A 71 47.72 20.07 -19.72
N SER A 72 47.49 20.85 -18.67
CA SER A 72 47.82 22.27 -18.62
C SER A 72 48.62 22.58 -17.36
N SER A 73 49.05 23.81 -17.19
CA SER A 73 49.76 24.28 -15.99
C SER A 73 48.89 24.21 -14.73
N SER A 74 47.55 24.22 -14.88
CA SER A 74 46.55 24.17 -13.80
C SER A 74 45.96 22.78 -13.58
N GLY A 75 46.45 21.74 -14.25
CA GLY A 75 45.91 20.36 -14.17
C GLY A 75 45.37 19.89 -15.52
N PHE A 76 44.24 19.17 -15.49
CA PHE A 76 43.58 18.74 -16.72
C PHE A 76 42.58 19.79 -17.22
N GLU A 77 42.58 20.03 -18.52
CA GLU A 77 41.62 20.85 -19.25
C GLU A 77 40.85 19.99 -20.25
N LEU A 78 39.54 20.23 -20.37
CA LEU A 78 38.68 19.50 -21.30
C LEU A 78 38.89 19.93 -22.74
N THR A 79 38.93 18.97 -23.66
CA THR A 79 38.76 19.25 -25.10
C THR A 79 37.33 19.76 -25.36
N LEU A 80 37.10 20.33 -26.55
CA LEU A 80 35.75 20.74 -26.96
C LEU A 80 34.78 19.55 -26.95
N ARG A 81 35.21 18.36 -27.36
CA ARG A 81 34.42 17.13 -27.36
C ARG A 81 34.22 16.61 -25.94
N GLY A 82 35.27 16.62 -25.11
CA GLY A 82 35.18 16.24 -23.69
C GLY A 82 34.18 17.11 -22.93
N ARG A 83 34.12 18.41 -23.19
CA ARG A 83 33.17 19.33 -22.59
C ARG A 83 31.74 19.00 -22.98
N LYS A 84 31.45 18.68 -24.25
CA LYS A 84 30.14 18.28 -24.71
C LYS A 84 29.69 16.95 -24.04
N ILE A 85 30.59 15.98 -23.98
CA ILE A 85 30.33 14.69 -23.36
C ILE A 85 30.01 14.87 -21.85
N LEU A 86 30.79 15.71 -21.14
CA LEU A 86 30.55 15.99 -19.73
C LEU A 86 29.15 16.60 -19.50
N GLN A 87 28.76 17.58 -20.32
CA GLN A 87 27.42 18.19 -20.24
C GLN A 87 26.29 17.17 -20.39
N GLU A 88 26.43 16.20 -21.28
CA GLU A 88 25.45 15.11 -21.42
C GLU A 88 25.46 14.17 -20.19
N LEU A 89 26.66 13.85 -19.67
CA LEU A 89 26.82 13.00 -18.49
C LEU A 89 26.24 13.62 -17.22
N GLU A 90 26.38 14.95 -17.05
CA GLU A 90 25.77 15.69 -15.93
C GLU A 90 24.23 15.54 -15.88
N GLN A 91 23.60 15.31 -17.03
CA GLN A 91 22.15 15.05 -17.11
C GLN A 91 21.78 13.56 -16.98
N LEU A 92 22.65 12.67 -17.45
CA LEU A 92 22.38 11.22 -17.52
C LEU A 92 22.75 10.49 -16.24
N LEU A 93 23.90 10.80 -15.63
CA LEU A 93 24.37 10.08 -14.43
C LEU A 93 23.39 10.16 -13.25
N PRO A 94 22.80 11.32 -12.91
CA PRO A 94 21.78 11.37 -11.85
C PRO A 94 20.55 10.54 -12.16
N LYS A 95 20.15 10.40 -13.43
CA LYS A 95 19.03 9.55 -13.85
C LYS A 95 19.37 8.07 -13.67
N ILE A 96 20.60 7.67 -14.02
CA ILE A 96 21.09 6.29 -13.81
C ILE A 96 21.21 5.99 -12.32
N GLU A 97 21.76 6.92 -11.54
CA GLU A 97 21.84 6.81 -10.08
C GLU A 97 20.45 6.60 -9.45
N GLY A 98 19.45 7.35 -9.87
CA GLY A 98 18.07 7.20 -9.43
C GLY A 98 17.42 5.85 -9.78
N LEU A 99 17.99 5.08 -10.72
CA LEU A 99 17.55 3.70 -11.01
C LEU A 99 18.20 2.67 -10.05
N VAL A 100 19.40 2.97 -9.56
CA VAL A 100 20.21 2.03 -8.75
C VAL A 100 20.03 2.27 -7.26
N VAL A 101 19.95 3.53 -6.86
CA VAL A 101 19.75 3.90 -5.45
C VAL A 101 18.26 3.73 -5.11
N PRO A 102 17.91 2.96 -4.05
CA PRO A 102 16.52 2.84 -3.64
C PRO A 102 15.90 4.23 -3.40
N SER A 103 14.82 4.52 -4.09
CA SER A 103 14.12 5.78 -3.90
C SER A 103 13.55 5.85 -2.47
N VAL A 104 13.79 6.93 -1.78
CA VAL A 104 13.11 7.25 -0.51
C VAL A 104 11.89 8.08 -0.87
N PHE A 105 10.71 7.54 -0.61
CA PHE A 105 9.47 8.25 -0.86
C PHE A 105 9.18 9.27 0.25
N ASP A 106 9.03 10.54 -0.12
CA ASP A 106 8.60 11.60 0.80
C ASP A 106 7.15 12.03 0.46
N PRO A 107 6.15 11.61 1.25
CA PRO A 107 4.74 11.91 0.98
C PRO A 107 4.41 13.40 1.05
N LYS A 108 5.30 14.23 1.62
CA LYS A 108 5.14 15.69 1.68
C LYS A 108 5.60 16.40 0.41
N LYS A 109 6.46 15.78 -0.36
CA LYS A 109 7.04 16.34 -1.59
C LYS A 109 6.47 15.71 -2.85
N GLU A 110 6.27 14.39 -2.84
CA GLU A 110 5.90 13.62 -4.00
C GLU A 110 4.39 13.36 -4.07
N ARG A 111 3.82 13.53 -5.25
CA ARG A 111 2.43 13.14 -5.51
C ARG A 111 2.34 11.66 -5.79
N SER A 112 1.38 11.00 -5.17
CA SER A 112 1.08 9.59 -5.42
C SER A 112 -0.41 9.36 -5.25
N ASN A 113 -0.96 8.36 -5.93
CA ASN A 113 -2.33 7.93 -5.79
C ASN A 113 -2.35 6.48 -5.33
N PHE A 114 -3.06 6.19 -4.24
CA PHE A 114 -3.20 4.85 -3.68
C PHE A 114 -4.66 4.40 -3.79
N ARG A 115 -4.88 3.30 -4.47
CA ARG A 115 -6.19 2.67 -4.67
C ARG A 115 -6.34 1.52 -3.69
N ILE A 116 -7.26 1.69 -2.76
CA ILE A 116 -7.45 0.77 -1.64
C ILE A 116 -8.88 0.26 -1.70
N SER A 117 -9.10 -1.02 -1.44
CA SER A 117 -10.43 -1.58 -1.33
C SER A 117 -10.59 -2.39 -0.04
N GLY A 118 -11.78 -2.35 0.51
CA GLY A 118 -12.14 -3.10 1.71
C GLY A 118 -13.59 -2.86 2.11
N PRO A 119 -14.13 -3.69 3.02
CA PRO A 119 -15.46 -3.49 3.54
C PRO A 119 -15.55 -2.20 4.36
N ASP A 120 -16.74 -1.58 4.38
CA ASP A 120 -16.92 -0.25 4.97
C ASP A 120 -16.63 -0.19 6.48
N ASN A 121 -16.81 -1.26 7.23
CA ASN A 121 -16.45 -1.30 8.65
C ASN A 121 -14.95 -1.10 8.91
N VAL A 122 -14.06 -1.64 8.05
CA VAL A 122 -12.62 -1.34 8.11
C VAL A 122 -12.35 0.11 7.78
N CYS A 123 -13.00 0.61 6.73
CA CYS A 123 -12.89 2.02 6.36
C CYS A 123 -13.33 2.92 7.52
N MET A 124 -14.44 2.60 8.19
CA MET A 124 -14.95 3.36 9.33
C MET A 124 -14.00 3.31 10.55
N ALA A 125 -13.27 2.22 10.75
CA ALA A 125 -12.29 2.10 11.82
C ALA A 125 -10.99 2.87 11.52
N LEU A 126 -10.49 2.85 10.28
CA LEU A 126 -9.17 3.36 9.92
C LEU A 126 -9.18 4.77 9.31
N LEU A 127 -10.15 5.07 8.42
CA LEU A 127 -10.12 6.31 7.65
C LEU A 127 -10.19 7.59 8.48
N PRO A 128 -10.97 7.71 9.56
CA PRO A 128 -10.98 8.92 10.36
C PRO A 128 -9.61 9.28 10.92
N HIS A 129 -8.80 8.26 11.28
CA HIS A 129 -7.45 8.45 11.78
C HIS A 129 -6.48 8.80 10.65
N LEU A 130 -6.59 8.11 9.51
CA LEU A 130 -5.77 8.36 8.33
C LEU A 130 -6.01 9.78 7.78
N CYS A 131 -7.28 10.21 7.63
CA CYS A 131 -7.64 11.54 7.16
C CYS A 131 -7.12 12.64 8.09
N ARG A 132 -7.24 12.45 9.40
CA ARG A 132 -6.72 13.40 10.40
C ARG A 132 -5.21 13.56 10.26
N ARG A 133 -4.48 12.43 10.16
CA ARG A 133 -3.05 12.45 9.96
C ARG A 133 -2.66 13.08 8.62
N TYR A 134 -3.38 12.74 7.55
CA TYR A 134 -3.17 13.32 6.22
C TYR A 134 -3.18 14.84 6.24
N THR A 135 -4.20 15.43 6.88
CA THR A 135 -4.34 16.89 6.97
C THR A 135 -3.30 17.53 7.87
N THR A 136 -3.01 16.92 9.03
CA THR A 136 -2.01 17.42 9.97
C THR A 136 -0.60 17.44 9.37
N GLU A 137 -0.21 16.36 8.69
CA GLU A 137 1.12 16.20 8.10
C GLU A 137 1.26 16.87 6.71
N ARG A 138 0.15 17.36 6.13
CA ARG A 138 0.11 18.00 4.80
C ARG A 138 0.69 17.11 3.69
N TYR A 139 0.33 15.83 3.66
CA TYR A 139 0.75 14.92 2.61
C TYR A 139 0.22 15.34 1.23
N LYS A 140 1.00 15.09 0.18
CA LYS A 140 0.63 15.34 -1.23
C LYS A 140 0.11 14.09 -1.94
N VAL A 141 -0.18 13.04 -1.20
CA VAL A 141 -0.72 11.79 -1.73
C VAL A 141 -2.24 11.83 -1.80
N ASN A 142 -2.84 11.04 -2.67
CA ASN A 142 -4.28 10.83 -2.73
C ASN A 142 -4.60 9.39 -2.33
N PHE A 143 -5.76 9.20 -1.70
CA PHE A 143 -6.29 7.89 -1.37
C PHE A 143 -7.65 7.72 -2.04
N ASP A 144 -7.77 6.73 -2.92
CA ASP A 144 -9.02 6.32 -3.53
C ASP A 144 -9.49 5.04 -2.84
N PHE A 145 -10.53 5.16 -2.01
CA PHE A 145 -11.16 4.01 -1.38
C PHE A 145 -12.30 3.51 -2.25
N LEU A 146 -12.12 2.30 -2.80
CA LEU A 146 -13.10 1.67 -3.65
C LEU A 146 -13.95 0.68 -2.83
N PRO A 147 -15.24 0.52 -3.17
CA PRO A 147 -16.09 -0.46 -2.53
C PRO A 147 -15.49 -1.87 -2.62
N TRP A 148 -15.74 -2.68 -1.59
CA TRP A 148 -15.39 -4.09 -1.63
C TRP A 148 -16.21 -4.83 -2.68
N GLN A 149 -15.55 -5.49 -3.62
CA GLN A 149 -16.16 -6.22 -4.73
C GLN A 149 -15.61 -7.64 -4.81
N ALA A 150 -16.35 -8.53 -5.48
CA ALA A 150 -15.98 -9.93 -5.60
C ALA A 150 -14.66 -10.14 -6.37
N ASP A 151 -14.32 -9.24 -7.27
CA ASP A 151 -13.11 -9.26 -8.09
C ASP A 151 -11.94 -8.43 -7.50
N ALA A 152 -12.04 -7.97 -6.24
CA ALA A 152 -11.01 -7.13 -5.61
C ALA A 152 -9.63 -7.80 -5.62
N VAL A 153 -9.56 -9.13 -5.44
CA VAL A 153 -8.31 -9.90 -5.52
C VAL A 153 -7.74 -9.89 -6.94
N ASP A 154 -8.59 -10.08 -7.96
CA ASP A 154 -8.19 -9.98 -9.37
C ASP A 154 -7.76 -8.56 -9.75
N MET A 155 -8.41 -7.55 -9.19
CA MET A 155 -8.02 -6.14 -9.38
C MET A 155 -6.64 -5.86 -8.78
N LEU A 156 -6.33 -6.44 -7.61
CA LEU A 156 -5.01 -6.35 -6.98
C LEU A 156 -3.94 -7.04 -7.86
N GLU A 157 -4.24 -8.23 -8.39
CA GLU A 157 -3.39 -8.98 -9.32
C GLU A 157 -3.03 -8.14 -10.55
N ARG A 158 -4.05 -7.55 -11.16
CA ARG A 158 -3.91 -6.72 -12.39
C ARG A 158 -3.36 -5.31 -12.13
N GLY A 159 -3.04 -4.95 -10.88
CA GLY A 159 -2.54 -3.62 -10.53
C GLY A 159 -3.57 -2.49 -10.64
N LYS A 160 -4.85 -2.81 -10.61
CA LYS A 160 -5.94 -1.84 -10.51
C LYS A 160 -6.17 -1.39 -9.09
N LEU A 161 -5.74 -2.20 -8.10
CA LEU A 161 -5.65 -1.86 -6.69
C LEU A 161 -4.20 -1.97 -6.22
N ASP A 162 -3.86 -1.19 -5.22
CA ASP A 162 -2.56 -1.20 -4.60
C ASP A 162 -2.57 -2.00 -3.28
N LEU A 163 -3.69 -1.93 -2.54
CA LEU A 163 -3.88 -2.60 -1.26
C LEU A 163 -5.34 -3.00 -1.08
N ILE A 164 -5.59 -4.16 -0.48
CA ILE A 164 -6.91 -4.54 -0.04
C ILE A 164 -6.92 -4.91 1.44
N PHE A 165 -8.04 -4.61 2.11
CA PHE A 165 -8.34 -5.15 3.44
C PHE A 165 -9.15 -6.43 3.29
N HIS A 166 -8.67 -7.50 3.91
CA HIS A 166 -9.28 -8.82 3.87
C HIS A 166 -9.42 -9.39 5.28
N ILE A 167 -10.04 -10.53 5.40
CA ILE A 167 -10.16 -11.26 6.66
C ILE A 167 -9.28 -12.52 6.62
N ASP A 168 -8.85 -13.01 7.78
CA ASP A 168 -7.99 -14.21 7.85
C ASP A 168 -8.75 -15.55 7.67
N GLU A 169 -10.05 -15.50 7.41
CA GLU A 169 -10.91 -16.67 7.08
C GLU A 169 -11.20 -16.80 5.58
N GLY A 170 -10.36 -16.28 4.70
CA GLY A 170 -10.61 -16.29 3.27
C GLY A 170 -9.57 -17.06 2.46
N LEU A 171 -9.98 -17.51 1.26
CA LEU A 171 -9.07 -18.07 0.28
C LEU A 171 -8.31 -16.91 -0.43
N LEU A 172 -7.16 -16.55 0.10
CA LEU A 172 -6.22 -15.69 -0.61
C LEU A 172 -5.24 -16.58 -1.38
N PRO A 173 -4.97 -16.28 -2.65
CA PRO A 173 -3.89 -16.94 -3.38
C PRO A 173 -2.57 -16.79 -2.63
N SER A 174 -1.83 -17.90 -2.48
CA SER A 174 -0.63 -17.98 -1.62
C SER A 174 0.53 -17.08 -2.02
N HIS A 175 0.51 -16.57 -3.25
CA HIS A 175 1.54 -15.65 -3.73
C HIS A 175 1.38 -14.21 -3.24
N PHE A 176 0.19 -13.81 -2.76
CA PHE A 176 0.01 -12.48 -2.19
C PHE A 176 0.71 -12.36 -0.83
N ASN A 177 1.28 -11.21 -0.57
CA ASN A 177 1.73 -10.86 0.76
C ASN A 177 0.55 -10.39 1.60
N SER A 178 0.51 -10.84 2.83
CA SER A 178 -0.50 -10.41 3.80
C SER A 178 0.12 -10.19 5.18
N GLU A 179 -0.50 -9.29 5.93
CA GLU A 179 -0.12 -8.97 7.30
C GLU A 179 -1.36 -8.78 8.15
N ARG A 180 -1.38 -9.37 9.35
CA ARG A 180 -2.45 -9.12 10.31
C ARG A 180 -2.33 -7.69 10.84
N LEU A 181 -3.43 -6.94 10.75
CA LEU A 181 -3.48 -5.55 11.21
C LEU A 181 -3.94 -5.47 12.66
N TYR A 182 -5.10 -6.06 12.95
CA TYR A 182 -5.69 -6.07 14.27
C TYR A 182 -6.78 -7.14 14.38
N ARG A 183 -7.04 -7.53 15.62
CA ARG A 183 -8.13 -8.45 15.98
C ARG A 183 -9.43 -7.69 16.11
N GLU A 184 -10.53 -8.30 15.65
CA GLU A 184 -11.89 -7.82 15.81
C GLU A 184 -12.73 -8.80 16.60
N ASP A 185 -13.44 -8.26 17.57
CA ASP A 185 -14.47 -8.95 18.34
C ASP A 185 -15.86 -8.51 17.84
N TRP A 186 -16.86 -9.35 18.07
CA TRP A 186 -18.24 -9.05 17.73
C TRP A 186 -18.94 -8.32 18.87
N ILE A 187 -19.71 -7.29 18.51
CA ILE A 187 -20.65 -6.59 19.36
C ILE A 187 -21.99 -6.50 18.64
N CYS A 188 -23.06 -6.21 19.36
CA CYS A 188 -24.36 -5.92 18.78
C CYS A 188 -24.75 -4.48 19.06
N ALA A 189 -25.43 -3.85 18.10
CA ALA A 189 -26.13 -2.59 18.29
C ALA A 189 -27.64 -2.84 18.20
N VAL A 190 -28.39 -2.14 19.01
CA VAL A 190 -29.87 -2.14 19.06
C VAL A 190 -30.37 -0.73 19.31
N ALA A 191 -31.67 -0.48 19.06
CA ALA A 191 -32.27 0.77 19.49
C ALA A 191 -32.14 0.93 21.00
N ARG A 192 -32.01 2.17 21.48
CA ARG A 192 -31.85 2.44 22.93
C ARG A 192 -33.00 1.92 23.77
N GLU A 193 -34.20 2.02 23.27
CA GLU A 193 -35.45 1.58 23.89
C GLU A 193 -35.79 0.09 23.74
N SER A 194 -34.93 -0.66 23.00
CA SER A 194 -35.18 -2.09 22.78
C SER A 194 -35.22 -2.91 24.07
N LYS A 195 -35.94 -4.00 24.05
CA LYS A 195 -36.15 -4.90 25.20
C LYS A 195 -34.94 -5.77 25.58
N PHE A 196 -33.88 -5.77 24.77
CA PHE A 196 -32.73 -6.63 25.01
C PHE A 196 -31.95 -6.15 26.23
N GLY A 197 -31.37 -7.06 27.02
CA GLY A 197 -30.41 -6.72 28.09
C GLY A 197 -29.03 -6.34 27.56
N ASP A 198 -28.05 -6.18 28.46
CA ASP A 198 -26.68 -5.77 28.10
C ASP A 198 -25.86 -6.88 27.41
N ARG A 199 -26.38 -8.10 27.39
CA ARG A 199 -25.78 -9.25 26.73
C ARG A 199 -26.86 -10.11 26.08
N LEU A 200 -26.60 -10.66 24.90
CA LEU A 200 -27.40 -11.66 24.23
C LEU A 200 -26.76 -13.03 24.46
N THR A 201 -27.56 -13.96 25.00
CA THR A 201 -27.24 -15.38 24.92
C THR A 201 -27.44 -15.87 23.49
N LEU A 202 -26.82 -16.99 23.10
CA LEU A 202 -27.05 -17.58 21.77
C LEU A 202 -28.54 -17.81 21.49
N LYS A 203 -29.31 -18.32 22.47
CA LYS A 203 -30.74 -18.54 22.32
C LYS A 203 -31.51 -17.25 22.03
N GLN A 204 -31.24 -16.17 22.77
CA GLN A 204 -31.87 -14.86 22.53
C GLN A 204 -31.49 -14.29 21.17
N TYR A 205 -30.19 -14.41 20.80
CA TYR A 205 -29.66 -13.94 19.53
C TYR A 205 -30.33 -14.67 18.34
N LEU A 206 -30.51 -15.99 18.41
CA LEU A 206 -31.18 -16.78 17.37
C LEU A 206 -32.67 -16.48 17.26
N ALA A 207 -33.33 -16.15 18.40
CA ALA A 207 -34.75 -15.80 18.44
C ALA A 207 -35.03 -14.35 17.97
N ALA A 208 -34.03 -13.49 17.95
CA ALA A 208 -34.14 -12.08 17.52
C ALA A 208 -34.29 -11.97 16.00
N GLU A 209 -34.86 -10.86 15.56
CA GLU A 209 -34.82 -10.45 14.17
C GLU A 209 -33.57 -9.60 13.90
N HIS A 210 -32.87 -9.91 12.80
CA HIS A 210 -31.62 -9.28 12.51
C HIS A 210 -31.68 -8.37 11.28
N LEU A 211 -31.03 -7.22 11.40
CA LEU A 211 -30.49 -6.50 10.28
C LEU A 211 -29.06 -7.03 10.03
N THR A 212 -28.82 -7.56 8.85
CA THR A 212 -27.51 -8.15 8.51
C THR A 212 -26.81 -7.35 7.43
N VAL A 213 -25.51 -7.15 7.62
CA VAL A 213 -24.66 -6.57 6.59
C VAL A 213 -23.98 -7.71 5.82
N THR A 214 -24.18 -7.69 4.51
CA THR A 214 -23.58 -8.64 3.57
C THR A 214 -22.92 -7.86 2.46
N THR A 215 -21.62 -7.71 2.52
CA THR A 215 -20.84 -6.90 1.58
C THR A 215 -20.80 -7.51 0.18
N LEU A 216 -20.91 -8.84 0.08
CA LEU A 216 -20.98 -9.58 -1.19
C LEU A 216 -22.19 -10.52 -1.17
N PRO A 217 -23.15 -10.37 -2.07
CA PRO A 217 -24.39 -11.19 -2.05
C PRO A 217 -24.15 -12.69 -2.14
N SER A 218 -23.08 -13.11 -2.82
CA SER A 218 -22.69 -14.51 -3.01
C SER A 218 -21.89 -15.10 -1.85
N VAL A 219 -21.48 -14.30 -0.86
CA VAL A 219 -20.63 -14.72 0.24
C VAL A 219 -21.37 -14.61 1.56
N GLN A 220 -21.46 -15.70 2.29
CA GLN A 220 -22.00 -15.72 3.65
C GLN A 220 -21.10 -14.88 4.56
N ASN A 221 -21.67 -13.98 5.36
CA ASN A 221 -20.92 -13.20 6.34
C ASN A 221 -20.37 -14.09 7.47
N ILE A 222 -19.33 -13.61 8.16
CA ILE A 222 -18.62 -14.39 9.18
C ILE A 222 -19.56 -14.88 10.29
N PRO A 223 -20.41 -14.04 10.92
CA PRO A 223 -21.35 -14.52 11.93
C PRO A 223 -22.23 -15.67 11.45
N ASP A 224 -22.75 -15.59 10.22
CA ASP A 224 -23.62 -16.65 9.69
C ASP A 224 -22.84 -17.94 9.39
N LYS A 225 -21.57 -17.85 8.94
CA LYS A 225 -20.68 -19.01 8.82
C LYS A 225 -20.42 -19.67 10.16
N GLN A 226 -20.14 -18.88 11.20
CA GLN A 226 -19.87 -19.38 12.54
C GLN A 226 -21.12 -20.04 13.16
N LEU A 227 -22.28 -19.44 12.95
CA LEU A 227 -23.54 -20.05 13.36
C LEU A 227 -23.83 -21.36 12.63
N ALA A 228 -23.61 -21.42 11.33
CA ALA A 228 -23.78 -22.61 10.52
C ALA A 228 -22.90 -23.78 11.01
N ALA A 229 -21.67 -23.49 11.41
CA ALA A 229 -20.75 -24.46 12.02
C ALA A 229 -21.28 -25.03 13.35
N LEU A 230 -22.19 -24.30 14.04
CA LEU A 230 -22.89 -24.76 15.24
C LEU A 230 -24.25 -25.41 14.93
N GLY A 231 -24.57 -25.61 13.65
CA GLY A 231 -25.88 -26.10 13.23
C GLY A 231 -27.02 -25.09 13.47
N ALA A 232 -26.71 -23.80 13.64
CA ALA A 232 -27.64 -22.74 13.96
C ALA A 232 -27.81 -21.74 12.81
N LYS A 233 -28.95 -21.06 12.79
CA LYS A 233 -29.26 -20.02 11.82
C LYS A 233 -30.09 -18.93 12.47
N ARG A 234 -29.69 -17.66 12.27
CA ARG A 234 -30.51 -16.51 12.71
C ARG A 234 -31.47 -16.06 11.61
N ARG A 235 -32.53 -15.37 12.00
CA ARG A 235 -33.49 -14.78 11.07
C ARG A 235 -33.00 -13.39 10.64
N SER A 236 -32.72 -13.22 9.37
CA SER A 236 -32.36 -11.93 8.78
C SER A 236 -33.57 -11.32 8.09
N SER A 237 -34.16 -10.29 8.70
CA SER A 237 -35.34 -9.60 8.17
C SER A 237 -34.98 -8.50 7.20
N VAL A 238 -33.80 -7.87 7.40
CA VAL A 238 -33.28 -6.82 6.53
C VAL A 238 -31.82 -7.16 6.17
N ARG A 239 -31.46 -6.96 4.92
CA ARG A 239 -30.08 -7.15 4.42
C ARG A 239 -29.63 -5.92 3.64
N MET A 240 -28.39 -5.49 3.86
CA MET A 240 -27.79 -4.40 3.13
C MET A 240 -26.26 -4.53 3.10
N PRO A 241 -25.57 -3.82 2.18
CA PRO A 241 -24.11 -3.98 2.05
C PRO A 241 -23.27 -3.05 2.93
N TYR A 242 -23.87 -2.12 3.70
CA TYR A 242 -23.17 -1.07 4.40
C TYR A 242 -23.53 -1.01 5.88
N PHE A 243 -22.53 -1.05 6.77
CA PHE A 243 -22.72 -0.94 8.21
C PHE A 243 -23.19 0.46 8.63
N GLY A 244 -22.66 1.52 8.00
CA GLY A 244 -23.07 2.88 8.32
C GLY A 244 -24.55 3.13 8.10
N ALA A 245 -25.10 2.68 6.98
CA ALA A 245 -26.53 2.76 6.71
C ALA A 245 -27.36 1.88 7.66
N ALA A 246 -26.84 0.68 8.00
CA ALA A 246 -27.50 -0.25 8.90
C ALA A 246 -27.74 0.36 10.29
N LEU A 247 -26.78 1.11 10.82
CA LEU A 247 -26.94 1.79 12.11
C LEU A 247 -28.11 2.78 12.12
N SER A 248 -28.35 3.47 11.02
CA SER A 248 -29.45 4.43 10.89
C SER A 248 -30.85 3.81 10.80
N CYS A 249 -30.91 2.50 10.54
CA CYS A 249 -32.18 1.75 10.45
C CYS A 249 -32.61 1.10 11.78
N LEU A 250 -31.82 1.21 12.84
CA LEU A 250 -32.13 0.57 14.13
C LEU A 250 -33.12 1.36 14.99
N PRO A 251 -33.08 2.73 15.07
CA PRO A 251 -33.96 3.46 15.96
C PRO A 251 -35.45 3.14 15.72
N GLY A 252 -36.22 2.94 16.79
CA GLY A 252 -37.65 2.58 16.72
C GLY A 252 -37.93 1.15 16.27
N THR A 253 -36.92 0.27 16.24
CA THR A 253 -37.09 -1.15 15.87
C THR A 253 -36.57 -2.09 16.95
N GLU A 254 -36.97 -3.36 16.85
CA GLU A 254 -36.46 -4.46 17.69
C GLU A 254 -35.36 -5.27 16.96
N LEU A 255 -34.75 -4.69 15.89
CA LEU A 255 -33.71 -5.35 15.12
C LEU A 255 -32.37 -5.37 15.86
N VAL A 256 -31.65 -6.47 15.72
CA VAL A 256 -30.29 -6.64 16.21
C VAL A 256 -29.32 -6.53 15.04
N LEU A 257 -28.36 -5.62 15.12
CA LEU A 257 -27.25 -5.51 14.17
C LEU A 257 -25.98 -6.03 14.82
N THR A 258 -25.38 -7.07 14.25
CA THR A 258 -24.05 -7.55 14.64
C THR A 258 -22.99 -6.78 13.86
N LEU A 259 -22.04 -6.20 14.56
CA LEU A 259 -20.98 -5.39 13.99
C LEU A 259 -19.63 -5.63 14.70
N THR A 260 -18.58 -5.12 14.14
CA THR A 260 -17.22 -5.25 14.69
C THR A 260 -16.95 -4.20 15.77
N ASN A 261 -16.10 -4.53 16.73
CA ASN A 261 -15.78 -3.65 17.85
C ASN A 261 -15.15 -2.33 17.41
N GLY A 262 -14.46 -2.29 16.25
CA GLY A 262 -13.96 -1.05 15.66
C GLY A 262 -15.03 0.01 15.41
N MET A 263 -16.30 -0.39 15.32
CA MET A 263 -17.43 0.52 15.15
C MET A 263 -18.07 0.98 16.47
N ARG A 264 -17.57 0.55 17.62
CA ARG A 264 -18.11 0.86 18.97
C ARG A 264 -18.38 2.35 19.16
N GLN A 265 -17.40 3.19 18.88
CA GLN A 265 -17.53 4.65 19.10
C GLN A 265 -18.66 5.30 18.30
N MET A 266 -19.00 4.75 17.12
CA MET A 266 -20.12 5.27 16.33
C MET A 266 -21.46 4.99 17.00
N VAL A 267 -21.62 3.81 17.58
CA VAL A 267 -22.82 3.47 18.35
C VAL A 267 -22.91 4.29 19.63
N GLU A 268 -21.81 4.41 20.38
CA GLU A 268 -21.75 5.17 21.65
C GLU A 268 -22.05 6.66 21.47
N ARG A 269 -21.64 7.24 20.34
CA ARG A 269 -21.95 8.65 20.02
C ARG A 269 -23.39 8.86 19.54
N ASN A 270 -24.10 7.81 19.21
CA ASN A 270 -25.50 7.91 18.79
C ASN A 270 -26.43 7.69 19.97
N SER A 271 -27.08 8.76 20.43
CA SER A 271 -27.98 8.74 21.59
C SER A 271 -29.20 7.83 21.42
N THR A 272 -29.58 7.47 20.17
CA THR A 272 -30.73 6.62 19.88
C THR A 272 -30.36 5.11 19.84
N LEU A 273 -29.08 4.79 20.01
CA LEU A 273 -28.56 3.44 19.97
C LEU A 273 -27.90 3.05 21.29
N ARG A 274 -27.75 1.77 21.51
CA ARG A 274 -26.89 1.22 22.56
C ARG A 274 -26.21 -0.07 22.12
N LEU A 275 -25.12 -0.34 22.80
CA LEU A 275 -24.35 -1.58 22.60
C LEU A 275 -24.89 -2.70 23.48
N VAL A 276 -24.84 -3.90 22.93
CA VAL A 276 -25.13 -5.15 23.61
C VAL A 276 -24.00 -6.13 23.31
N LYS A 277 -23.56 -6.88 24.31
CA LYS A 277 -22.52 -7.91 24.10
C LYS A 277 -23.07 -9.01 23.21
N ALA A 278 -22.37 -9.35 22.17
CA ALA A 278 -22.69 -10.47 21.29
C ALA A 278 -22.53 -11.82 22.03
N PRO A 279 -23.18 -12.91 21.56
CA PRO A 279 -22.95 -14.26 22.07
C PRO A 279 -21.45 -14.63 22.02
N GLN A 280 -20.97 -15.32 23.05
CA GLN A 280 -19.56 -15.75 23.15
C GLN A 280 -19.16 -16.80 22.10
N GLU A 281 -20.15 -17.44 21.49
CA GLU A 281 -19.99 -18.41 20.42
C GLU A 281 -19.54 -17.75 19.10
N LEU A 282 -19.74 -16.45 18.95
CA LEU A 282 -19.21 -15.70 17.82
C LEU A 282 -17.73 -15.39 18.08
N ARG A 283 -16.88 -16.12 17.38
CA ARG A 283 -15.42 -16.05 17.53
C ARG A 283 -14.84 -14.80 16.86
N PRO A 284 -13.83 -14.19 17.47
CA PRO A 284 -13.09 -13.09 16.86
C PRO A 284 -12.36 -13.53 15.59
N PHE A 285 -11.97 -12.55 14.78
CA PHE A 285 -11.18 -12.74 13.57
C PHE A 285 -10.15 -11.61 13.44
N HIS A 286 -9.26 -11.71 12.45
CA HIS A 286 -8.30 -10.64 12.17
C HIS A 286 -8.58 -10.00 10.81
N PHE A 287 -8.45 -8.68 10.74
CA PHE A 287 -8.28 -8.02 9.47
C PHE A 287 -6.83 -8.14 9.00
N LEU A 288 -6.71 -8.37 7.71
CA LEU A 288 -5.44 -8.44 7.00
C LEU A 288 -5.30 -7.24 6.08
N MET A 289 -4.10 -6.74 5.98
CA MET A 289 -3.63 -5.90 4.89
C MET A 289 -2.97 -6.80 3.86
N VAL A 290 -3.43 -6.74 2.59
CA VAL A 290 -2.96 -7.63 1.52
C VAL A 290 -2.46 -6.81 0.34
N TRP A 291 -1.32 -7.18 -0.22
CA TRP A 291 -0.72 -6.53 -1.38
C TRP A 291 -0.01 -7.52 -2.30
N HIS A 292 0.18 -7.13 -3.55
CA HIS A 292 0.90 -7.95 -4.51
C HIS A 292 2.41 -7.90 -4.28
N PRO A 293 3.16 -9.01 -4.38
CA PRO A 293 4.63 -9.08 -4.15
C PRO A 293 5.45 -8.03 -4.90
N ARG A 294 5.04 -7.64 -6.13
CA ARG A 294 5.71 -6.59 -6.91
C ARG A 294 5.81 -5.24 -6.19
N LEU A 295 4.95 -4.98 -5.19
CA LEU A 295 4.91 -3.74 -4.43
C LEU A 295 5.67 -3.81 -3.11
N THR A 296 6.26 -4.96 -2.78
CA THR A 296 6.89 -5.20 -1.47
C THR A 296 8.04 -4.26 -1.19
N THR A 297 8.88 -4.02 -2.19
CA THR A 297 10.07 -3.14 -2.11
C THR A 297 9.82 -1.74 -2.66
N ASP A 298 8.63 -1.46 -3.21
CA ASP A 298 8.29 -0.10 -3.66
C ASP A 298 8.21 0.84 -2.45
N ALA A 299 8.98 1.94 -2.49
CA ALA A 299 9.11 2.87 -1.36
C ALA A 299 7.78 3.56 -1.04
N ARG A 300 6.95 3.89 -2.05
CA ARG A 300 5.64 4.52 -1.87
C ARG A 300 4.68 3.54 -1.21
N HIS A 301 4.68 2.29 -1.65
CA HIS A 301 3.83 1.25 -1.07
C HIS A 301 4.27 0.84 0.34
N THR A 302 5.58 0.86 0.62
CA THR A 302 6.11 0.65 1.98
C THR A 302 5.61 1.74 2.92
N TRP A 303 5.64 2.99 2.48
CA TRP A 303 5.07 4.11 3.24
C TRP A 303 3.55 3.92 3.46
N LEU A 304 2.79 3.50 2.45
CA LEU A 304 1.35 3.24 2.59
C LEU A 304 1.08 2.19 3.68
N ARG A 305 1.78 1.05 3.63
CA ARG A 305 1.62 0.00 4.64
C ARG A 305 1.91 0.51 6.05
N GLU A 306 2.98 1.30 6.19
CA GLU A 306 3.34 1.90 7.47
C GLU A 306 2.28 2.91 7.94
N ALA A 307 1.77 3.74 7.06
CA ALA A 307 0.69 4.68 7.37
C ALA A 307 -0.58 3.96 7.86
N VAL A 308 -0.93 2.83 7.24
CA VAL A 308 -2.05 1.98 7.65
C VAL A 308 -1.79 1.34 9.02
N ARG A 309 -0.61 0.76 9.27
CA ARG A 309 -0.25 0.17 10.58
C ARG A 309 -0.39 1.17 11.72
N GLN A 310 0.09 2.40 11.51
CA GLN A 310 0.11 3.44 12.54
C GLN A 310 -1.28 3.96 12.91
N VAL A 311 -2.27 3.81 12.04
CA VAL A 311 -3.67 4.18 12.32
C VAL A 311 -4.54 2.98 12.70
N SER A 312 -4.03 1.77 12.57
CA SER A 312 -4.74 0.56 12.95
C SER A 312 -4.89 0.48 14.48
N PRO A 313 -6.04 0.00 14.98
CA PRO A 313 -6.21 -0.25 16.40
C PRO A 313 -5.06 -1.13 16.92
N GLN A 314 -4.34 -0.66 17.93
CA GLN A 314 -3.33 -1.49 18.57
C GLN A 314 -4.02 -2.59 19.37
N GLU A 315 -3.57 -3.82 19.23
CA GLU A 315 -3.94 -4.87 20.16
C GLU A 315 -3.51 -4.39 21.54
N ALA A 316 -4.45 -4.31 22.48
CA ALA A 316 -4.14 -3.97 23.85
C ALA A 316 -3.10 -4.97 24.35
N SER A 317 -1.86 -4.51 24.46
CA SER A 317 -0.75 -5.29 24.99
C SER A 317 -1.06 -5.62 26.45
N GLY A 318 -1.46 -6.87 26.71
CA GLY A 318 -1.51 -7.38 28.05
C GLY A 318 -2.89 -7.84 28.53
N GLN A 319 -3.25 -9.03 28.13
CA GLN A 319 -3.76 -10.02 29.06
C GLN A 319 -3.37 -11.39 28.53
N ARG A 320 -2.13 -11.80 28.87
CA ARG A 320 -1.81 -13.23 28.95
C ARG A 320 -2.68 -13.81 30.07
N LEU A 321 -3.63 -14.63 29.72
CA LEU A 321 -4.19 -15.64 30.60
C LEU A 321 -3.46 -16.95 30.35
#